data_84b6b2704a82b20e2f107125b3a8b6ff
#
_entry.id   84b6b2704a82b20e2f107125b3a8b6ff
#
_cell.length_a   1.000
_cell.length_b   1.000
_cell.length_c   1.000
_cell.angle_alpha   90.00
_cell.angle_beta   90.00
_cell.angle_gamma   90.00
#
_symmetry.space_group_name_H-M   'P 1'
#
loop_
_entity.id
_entity.type
_entity.pdbx_description
1 polymer ?
#
loop_
_entity_poly.entity_id
_entity_poly.type
_entity_poly.pdbx_seq_one_letter_code
_entity_poly.pdbx_strand_id
1 'polypeptide(L)'
;MVLLVSVMVLVFVLVINRHSLPEDPASYLVEVVLDNANDVEYDRGKFEWNEMSVYKRGVYCSFYNTNGDLLLSADKEDMDFSGEPFKANKIRTVRSGDKEFYLYDYYVDMEVSGLWIRGVVLTDSHQGITDIILRLTVIILPLILIVTFLGALWISSRTFKPIEKIVATANSINDADDLTDRIALKRGPKEMKQLAGAFDRMFERLEKVFDAERQFTSDASHELRTPTAIILAECDRAKRKAETPEDYRESIDNISEQGHRMSALIDELLGITRLQQGTERYPLSKGDLSEFVTLSCEEFVPADDRGIRMEAEIEPGIECSFNASLMSRVIYNLLQNAYKYGRDNGYVRLSLGRENNDAVIRVKDNGIGIKKEDLDKIWQRFWQADSSRGAEGGNGLGLAMVKEIAELHGGTVAAESTEGWGSQFIFRIPAVS
;
A
#
# COMPACT_ATOMS: atom_id res chain seq x y z
N MET A 1 11.04 8.57 -21.16
CA MET A 1 12.44 8.82 -20.80
C MET A 1 13.41 8.19 -21.79
N VAL A 2 13.38 6.88 -22.05
CA VAL A 2 14.31 6.22 -23.00
C VAL A 2 14.25 6.81 -24.42
N LEU A 3 13.06 7.04 -24.95
CA LEU A 3 12.87 7.62 -26.26
C LEU A 3 13.45 9.05 -26.36
N LEU A 4 13.31 9.82 -25.30
CA LEU A 4 13.84 11.19 -25.21
C LEU A 4 15.38 11.19 -25.19
N VAL A 5 15.99 10.27 -24.43
CA VAL A 5 17.45 10.07 -24.40
C VAL A 5 17.97 9.60 -25.77
N SER A 6 17.27 8.68 -26.43
CA SER A 6 17.66 8.20 -27.77
C SER A 6 17.59 9.29 -28.84
N VAL A 7 16.55 10.12 -28.79
CA VAL A 7 16.43 11.29 -29.68
C VAL A 7 17.53 12.31 -29.38
N MET A 8 17.83 12.55 -28.10
CA MET A 8 18.92 13.46 -27.71
C MET A 8 20.29 12.98 -28.19
N VAL A 9 20.56 11.68 -28.08
CA VAL A 9 21.81 11.07 -28.60
C VAL A 9 21.88 11.20 -30.12
N LEU A 10 20.78 10.93 -30.82
CA LEU A 10 20.74 11.09 -32.30
C LEU A 10 20.97 12.55 -32.71
N VAL A 11 20.31 13.50 -32.06
CA VAL A 11 20.51 14.93 -32.30
C VAL A 11 21.93 15.35 -31.99
N PHE A 12 22.52 14.86 -30.89
CA PHE A 12 23.90 15.14 -30.53
C PHE A 12 24.89 14.63 -31.57
N VAL A 13 24.72 13.39 -32.05
CA VAL A 13 25.55 12.82 -33.14
C VAL A 13 25.41 13.63 -34.44
N LEU A 14 24.16 14.04 -34.79
CA LEU A 14 23.92 14.85 -35.99
C LEU A 14 24.52 16.26 -35.87
N VAL A 15 24.45 16.87 -34.68
CA VAL A 15 25.03 18.19 -34.42
C VAL A 15 26.56 18.15 -34.47
N ILE A 16 27.17 17.15 -33.81
CA ILE A 16 28.64 16.95 -33.89
C ILE A 16 29.07 16.74 -35.33
N ASN A 17 28.37 15.85 -36.07
CA ASN A 17 28.71 15.59 -37.47
C ASN A 17 28.62 16.85 -38.34
N ARG A 18 27.66 17.73 -38.05
CA ARG A 18 27.46 19.00 -38.78
C ARG A 18 28.48 20.10 -38.41
N HIS A 19 28.95 20.12 -37.14
CA HIS A 19 29.96 21.09 -36.69
C HIS A 19 31.39 20.60 -36.87
N SER A 20 31.62 19.31 -37.11
CA SER A 20 32.92 18.70 -37.41
C SER A 20 33.18 18.59 -38.91
N LEU A 21 32.42 19.36 -39.74
CA LEU A 21 32.86 19.52 -41.12
C LEU A 21 34.19 20.30 -41.08
N PRO A 22 35.33 19.64 -41.39
CA PRO A 22 36.59 20.34 -41.49
C PRO A 22 36.44 21.43 -42.54
N GLU A 23 37.07 22.57 -42.31
CA GLU A 23 37.26 23.58 -43.34
C GLU A 23 37.83 22.84 -44.55
N ASP A 24 37.30 23.15 -45.73
CA ASP A 24 37.71 22.51 -47.02
C ASP A 24 39.23 22.54 -47.12
N PRO A 25 39.94 21.37 -47.21
CA PRO A 25 41.38 21.35 -47.34
C PRO A 25 41.90 22.25 -48.44
N ALA A 26 41.08 22.50 -49.46
CA ALA A 26 41.41 23.40 -50.53
C ALA A 26 41.53 24.89 -50.09
N SER A 27 40.80 25.30 -49.05
CA SER A 27 40.83 26.71 -48.57
C SER A 27 42.15 27.02 -47.87
N TYR A 28 42.64 26.16 -46.99
CA TYR A 28 43.94 26.44 -46.34
C TYR A 28 45.13 26.06 -47.19
N LEU A 29 44.97 25.19 -48.20
CA LEU A 29 46.00 24.98 -49.19
C LEU A 29 46.42 26.28 -49.86
N VAL A 30 45.43 27.07 -50.31
CA VAL A 30 45.67 28.36 -50.93
C VAL A 30 46.26 29.35 -49.92
N GLU A 31 45.68 29.44 -48.71
CA GLU A 31 46.16 30.34 -47.66
C GLU A 31 47.63 30.07 -47.31
N VAL A 32 47.99 28.83 -47.04
CA VAL A 32 49.37 28.47 -46.65
C VAL A 32 50.38 28.73 -47.76
N VAL A 33 50.00 28.48 -49.04
CA VAL A 33 50.88 28.78 -50.17
C VAL A 33 51.06 30.27 -50.37
N LEU A 34 50.00 31.07 -50.20
CA LEU A 34 50.10 32.51 -50.30
C LEU A 34 50.87 33.16 -49.15
N ASP A 35 50.70 32.61 -47.89
CA ASP A 35 51.52 33.02 -46.74
C ASP A 35 53.01 32.86 -47.08
N ASN A 36 53.39 31.63 -47.51
CA ASN A 36 54.75 31.38 -47.89
C ASN A 36 55.22 32.27 -49.06
N ALA A 37 54.32 32.65 -50.00
CA ALA A 37 54.67 33.54 -51.09
C ALA A 37 54.96 34.98 -50.62
N ASN A 38 54.27 35.45 -49.58
CA ASN A 38 54.49 36.76 -48.95
C ASN A 38 55.79 36.82 -48.12
N ASP A 39 56.24 35.66 -47.63
CA ASP A 39 57.41 35.53 -46.77
C ASP A 39 58.69 35.26 -47.58
N VAL A 40 58.63 35.28 -48.92
CA VAL A 40 59.78 35.06 -49.81
C VAL A 40 60.66 36.30 -49.83
N GLU A 41 61.86 36.17 -49.32
CA GLU A 41 62.90 37.21 -49.43
C GLU A 41 64.05 36.72 -50.32
N TYR A 42 64.56 37.64 -51.17
CA TYR A 42 65.68 37.34 -52.01
C TYR A 42 66.79 38.39 -51.83
N ASP A 43 67.88 38.01 -51.18
CA ASP A 43 69.00 38.92 -50.91
C ASP A 43 70.29 38.31 -51.50
N ARG A 44 71.11 39.19 -52.09
CA ARG A 44 72.49 38.90 -52.66
C ARG A 44 72.55 37.63 -53.50
N GLY A 45 71.53 37.33 -54.27
CA GLY A 45 71.52 36.20 -55.18
C GLY A 45 71.13 34.86 -54.59
N LYS A 46 70.54 34.85 -53.40
CA LYS A 46 70.03 33.66 -52.73
C LYS A 46 68.69 33.88 -52.09
N PHE A 47 67.85 32.88 -52.07
CA PHE A 47 66.60 32.87 -51.35
C PHE A 47 66.87 32.71 -49.84
N GLU A 48 66.22 33.48 -48.99
CA GLU A 48 66.25 33.30 -47.54
C GLU A 48 65.06 32.46 -47.15
N TRP A 49 65.35 31.35 -46.42
CA TRP A 49 64.32 30.33 -46.07
C TRP A 49 63.87 30.44 -44.61
N ASN A 50 64.28 31.47 -43.84
CA ASN A 50 64.13 31.50 -42.37
C ASN A 50 62.67 31.60 -41.90
N GLU A 51 61.76 32.19 -42.70
CA GLU A 51 60.36 32.36 -42.36
C GLU A 51 59.41 31.44 -43.14
N MET A 52 59.89 30.72 -44.12
CA MET A 52 59.10 29.80 -44.95
C MET A 52 58.81 28.47 -44.27
N SER A 53 57.55 28.09 -44.31
CA SER A 53 57.08 26.84 -43.73
C SER A 53 56.93 25.72 -44.77
N VAL A 54 57.77 24.74 -44.77
CA VAL A 54 57.66 23.53 -45.64
C VAL A 54 56.44 22.65 -45.25
N TYR A 55 55.96 22.79 -44.01
CA TYR A 55 54.75 22.09 -43.52
C TYR A 55 53.97 23.00 -42.55
N LYS A 56 52.70 23.27 -42.84
CA LYS A 56 51.80 24.04 -41.99
C LYS A 56 50.36 23.54 -42.18
N ARG A 57 49.65 23.26 -41.12
CA ARG A 57 48.22 22.85 -41.13
C ARG A 57 47.90 21.65 -42.06
N GLY A 58 48.81 20.68 -42.21
CA GLY A 58 48.60 19.54 -43.09
C GLY A 58 48.96 19.79 -44.57
N VAL A 59 49.34 21.00 -44.92
CA VAL A 59 49.81 21.40 -46.25
C VAL A 59 51.33 21.24 -46.30
N TYR A 60 51.80 20.54 -47.29
CA TYR A 60 53.23 20.41 -47.63
C TYR A 60 53.60 21.36 -48.76
N CYS A 61 54.58 22.20 -48.54
CA CYS A 61 55.05 23.17 -49.53
C CYS A 61 56.41 22.76 -50.05
N SER A 62 56.55 22.79 -51.39
CA SER A 62 57.81 22.57 -52.12
C SER A 62 58.11 23.77 -52.98
N PHE A 63 59.34 24.22 -53.02
CA PHE A 63 59.84 25.41 -53.68
C PHE A 63 60.72 25.04 -54.82
N TYR A 64 60.49 25.62 -56.02
CA TYR A 64 61.24 25.30 -57.25
C TYR A 64 61.70 26.59 -57.92
N ASN A 65 62.85 26.53 -58.60
CA ASN A 65 63.29 27.66 -59.40
C ASN A 65 62.45 27.82 -60.67
N THR A 66 62.75 28.83 -61.48
CA THR A 66 62.10 29.11 -62.79
C THR A 66 62.25 27.96 -63.81
N ASN A 67 63.31 27.14 -63.69
CA ASN A 67 63.57 25.98 -64.56
C ASN A 67 62.81 24.73 -64.07
N GLY A 68 62.19 24.77 -62.93
CA GLY A 68 61.50 23.61 -62.31
C GLY A 68 62.37 22.74 -61.42
N ASP A 69 63.62 23.17 -61.10
CA ASP A 69 64.48 22.43 -60.19
C ASP A 69 64.05 22.68 -58.74
N LEU A 70 63.99 21.63 -57.95
CA LEU A 70 63.63 21.66 -56.57
C LEU A 70 64.68 22.37 -55.70
N LEU A 71 64.26 23.40 -54.96
CA LEU A 71 65.16 24.17 -54.11
C LEU A 71 65.01 23.78 -52.64
N LEU A 72 63.73 23.58 -52.18
CA LEU A 72 63.39 23.17 -50.83
C LEU A 72 62.07 22.36 -50.81
N SER A 73 62.01 21.28 -50.07
CA SER A 73 60.77 20.46 -49.91
C SER A 73 60.72 19.88 -48.54
N ALA A 74 59.50 19.56 -48.09
CA ALA A 74 59.24 18.71 -46.96
C ALA A 74 59.52 17.26 -47.41
N ASP A 75 60.59 16.67 -46.86
CA ASP A 75 61.10 15.33 -47.23
C ASP A 75 60.06 14.25 -46.86
N LYS A 76 59.19 13.86 -47.82
CA LYS A 76 58.26 12.73 -47.74
C LYS A 76 58.19 12.05 -49.11
N GLU A 77 58.66 10.80 -49.13
CA GLU A 77 58.70 9.98 -50.38
C GLU A 77 57.31 9.83 -51.06
N ASP A 78 56.21 9.85 -50.30
CA ASP A 78 54.84 9.69 -50.83
C ASP A 78 54.23 10.99 -51.45
N MET A 79 54.98 12.10 -51.43
CA MET A 79 54.47 13.43 -51.83
C MET A 79 55.37 14.12 -52.87
N ASP A 80 56.11 13.37 -53.62
CA ASP A 80 56.86 13.92 -54.75
C ASP A 80 55.97 14.09 -55.98
N PHE A 81 55.55 15.32 -56.21
CA PHE A 81 54.80 15.75 -57.42
C PHE A 81 55.68 16.58 -58.35
N SER A 82 57.01 16.44 -58.32
CA SER A 82 57.92 17.20 -59.16
C SER A 82 57.71 16.94 -60.67
N GLY A 83 57.18 15.76 -61.02
CA GLY A 83 56.83 15.39 -62.41
C GLY A 83 55.54 16.05 -62.93
N GLU A 84 54.74 16.68 -62.07
CA GLU A 84 53.51 17.32 -62.50
C GLU A 84 53.79 18.73 -63.05
N PRO A 85 53.16 19.13 -64.20
CA PRO A 85 53.37 20.45 -64.78
C PRO A 85 52.84 21.58 -63.88
N PHE A 86 53.58 22.68 -63.76
CA PHE A 86 53.11 23.85 -62.96
C PHE A 86 51.94 24.54 -63.66
N LYS A 87 50.92 24.84 -62.88
CA LYS A 87 49.72 25.63 -63.31
C LYS A 87 49.37 26.65 -62.25
N ALA A 88 49.80 27.88 -62.43
CA ALA A 88 49.58 28.94 -61.48
C ALA A 88 48.12 29.17 -61.15
N ASN A 89 47.82 29.43 -59.87
CA ASN A 89 46.53 29.92 -59.36
C ASN A 89 45.35 28.95 -59.63
N LYS A 90 45.62 27.63 -59.70
CA LYS A 90 44.55 26.64 -59.87
C LYS A 90 44.77 25.46 -58.95
N ILE A 91 43.74 25.16 -58.16
CA ILE A 91 43.70 23.92 -57.42
C ILE A 91 43.43 22.77 -58.37
N ARG A 92 44.19 21.70 -58.26
CA ARG A 92 44.06 20.50 -59.06
C ARG A 92 44.05 19.26 -58.13
N THR A 93 43.27 18.27 -58.53
CA THR A 93 43.32 16.96 -57.85
C THR A 93 44.31 16.08 -58.58
N VAL A 94 45.25 15.52 -57.81
CA VAL A 94 46.25 14.60 -58.33
C VAL A 94 46.21 13.32 -57.47
N ARG A 95 46.40 12.17 -58.11
CA ARG A 95 46.40 10.90 -57.42
C ARG A 95 47.81 10.34 -57.34
N SER A 96 48.28 9.97 -56.19
CA SER A 96 49.49 9.25 -55.94
C SER A 96 49.23 7.96 -55.15
N GLY A 97 49.38 6.80 -55.73
CA GLY A 97 48.98 5.50 -55.17
C GLY A 97 47.43 5.46 -54.95
N ASP A 98 47.00 5.12 -53.75
CA ASP A 98 45.58 5.00 -53.36
C ASP A 98 45.02 6.28 -52.72
N LYS A 99 45.79 7.39 -52.73
CA LYS A 99 45.47 8.64 -52.09
C LYS A 99 45.25 9.74 -53.12
N GLU A 100 44.24 10.59 -52.88
CA GLU A 100 44.00 11.79 -53.66
C GLU A 100 44.50 13.02 -52.90
N PHE A 101 45.11 13.95 -53.64
CA PHE A 101 45.69 15.17 -53.10
C PHE A 101 45.18 16.38 -53.85
N TYR A 102 44.96 17.49 -53.16
CA TYR A 102 44.87 18.77 -53.78
C TYR A 102 46.26 19.38 -53.93
N LEU A 103 46.51 19.91 -55.09
CA LEU A 103 47.76 20.53 -55.49
C LEU A 103 47.46 21.95 -55.95
N TYR A 104 48.16 22.92 -55.41
CA TYR A 104 48.10 24.32 -55.79
C TYR A 104 49.47 24.87 -56.02
N ASP A 105 49.66 25.50 -57.22
CA ASP A 105 50.90 26.15 -57.62
C ASP A 105 50.75 27.64 -57.65
N TYR A 106 51.69 28.35 -57.02
CA TYR A 106 51.78 29.79 -57.06
C TYR A 106 53.15 30.23 -57.57
N TYR A 107 53.18 31.20 -58.47
CA TYR A 107 54.42 31.74 -58.98
C TYR A 107 54.67 33.12 -58.37
N VAL A 108 55.77 33.30 -57.74
CA VAL A 108 56.26 34.57 -57.20
C VAL A 108 57.25 35.16 -58.22
N ASP A 109 56.86 36.32 -58.77
CA ASP A 109 57.71 37.03 -59.73
C ASP A 109 58.53 38.09 -59.01
N MET A 110 59.84 38.04 -59.16
CA MET A 110 60.77 39.00 -58.55
C MET A 110 61.67 39.58 -59.64
N GLU A 111 62.14 40.80 -59.50
CA GLU A 111 62.85 41.59 -60.50
C GLU A 111 64.08 40.85 -61.08
N VAL A 112 64.68 39.88 -60.37
CA VAL A 112 65.89 39.20 -60.78
C VAL A 112 65.73 37.66 -60.97
N SER A 113 64.71 37.07 -60.28
CA SER A 113 64.47 35.61 -60.28
C SER A 113 63.01 35.34 -59.99
N GLY A 114 62.47 34.20 -60.39
CA GLY A 114 61.14 33.74 -60.04
C GLY A 114 61.17 32.47 -59.19
N LEU A 115 60.11 32.22 -58.41
CA LEU A 115 60.03 31.07 -57.56
C LEU A 115 58.64 30.41 -57.71
N TRP A 116 58.58 29.12 -57.93
CA TRP A 116 57.37 28.34 -57.88
C TRP A 116 57.19 27.80 -56.46
N ILE A 117 56.02 28.00 -55.85
CA ILE A 117 55.63 27.37 -54.60
C ILE A 117 54.50 26.41 -54.92
N ARG A 118 54.72 25.13 -54.59
CA ARG A 118 53.73 24.08 -54.78
C ARG A 118 53.27 23.60 -53.42
N GLY A 119 51.98 23.82 -53.08
CA GLY A 119 51.34 23.25 -51.92
C GLY A 119 50.63 21.95 -52.29
N VAL A 120 50.68 21.02 -51.39
CA VAL A 120 50.01 19.70 -51.48
C VAL A 120 49.33 19.38 -50.20
N VAL A 121 48.03 18.95 -50.25
CA VAL A 121 47.28 18.51 -49.08
C VAL A 121 46.45 17.27 -49.44
N LEU A 122 46.32 16.34 -48.48
CA LEU A 122 45.51 15.13 -48.68
C LEU A 122 44.00 15.49 -48.68
N THR A 123 43.29 15.04 -49.72
CA THR A 123 41.86 15.31 -49.91
C THR A 123 40.99 14.58 -48.86
N ASP A 124 41.46 13.43 -48.30
CA ASP A 124 40.59 12.46 -47.63
C ASP A 124 41.06 12.12 -46.20
N SER A 125 41.22 13.17 -45.37
CA SER A 125 41.70 12.89 -43.99
C SER A 125 40.64 12.49 -42.98
N HIS A 126 39.30 12.66 -43.24
CA HIS A 126 38.29 12.45 -42.23
C HIS A 126 36.99 11.75 -42.65
N GLN A 127 36.76 11.44 -43.93
CA GLN A 127 35.53 10.80 -44.42
C GLN A 127 35.32 9.38 -43.84
N GLY A 128 36.37 8.62 -43.60
CA GLY A 128 36.28 7.25 -43.11
C GLY A 128 35.77 7.12 -41.67
N ILE A 129 36.13 8.04 -40.79
CA ILE A 129 35.76 7.95 -39.37
C ILE A 129 34.28 8.35 -39.15
N THR A 130 33.82 9.42 -39.81
CA THR A 130 32.44 9.89 -39.74
C THR A 130 31.45 8.87 -40.28
N ASP A 131 31.82 8.20 -41.39
CA ASP A 131 31.00 7.15 -42.01
C ASP A 131 30.85 5.92 -41.09
N ILE A 132 31.94 5.50 -40.44
CA ILE A 132 31.91 4.42 -39.46
C ILE A 132 31.02 4.76 -38.26
N ILE A 133 31.13 5.97 -37.70
CA ILE A 133 30.32 6.43 -36.59
C ILE A 133 28.84 6.45 -36.99
N LEU A 134 28.50 6.95 -38.16
CA LEU A 134 27.13 7.00 -38.68
C LEU A 134 26.54 5.59 -38.84
N ARG A 135 27.26 4.66 -39.46
CA ARG A 135 26.84 3.26 -39.63
C ARG A 135 26.65 2.55 -38.30
N LEU A 136 27.55 2.73 -37.33
CA LEU A 136 27.43 2.16 -35.98
C LEU A 136 26.21 2.75 -35.25
N THR A 137 25.96 4.04 -35.37
CA THR A 137 24.81 4.71 -34.75
C THR A 137 23.50 4.16 -35.29
N VAL A 138 23.38 3.98 -36.61
CA VAL A 138 22.17 3.45 -37.26
C VAL A 138 21.86 2.01 -36.82
N ILE A 139 22.89 1.21 -36.45
CA ILE A 139 22.71 -0.18 -36.00
C ILE A 139 22.47 -0.24 -34.48
N ILE A 140 23.26 0.49 -33.69
CA ILE A 140 23.25 0.38 -32.23
C ILE A 140 22.00 1.05 -31.63
N LEU A 141 21.55 2.20 -32.17
CA LEU A 141 20.41 2.94 -31.66
C LEU A 141 19.11 2.12 -31.66
N PRO A 142 18.68 1.51 -32.80
CA PRO A 142 17.48 0.68 -32.80
C PRO A 142 17.63 -0.58 -31.92
N LEU A 143 18.83 -1.16 -31.82
CA LEU A 143 19.06 -2.29 -30.93
C LEU A 143 18.83 -1.93 -29.46
N ILE A 144 19.34 -0.79 -29.01
CA ILE A 144 19.09 -0.27 -27.65
C ILE A 144 17.61 -0.03 -27.43
N LEU A 145 16.90 0.56 -28.40
CA LEU A 145 15.45 0.80 -28.31
C LEU A 145 14.66 -0.50 -28.17
N ILE A 146 15.00 -1.53 -28.95
CA ILE A 146 14.34 -2.84 -28.88
C ILE A 146 14.59 -3.48 -27.49
N VAL A 147 15.84 -3.51 -27.03
CA VAL A 147 16.19 -4.10 -25.73
C VAL A 147 15.49 -3.39 -24.57
N THR A 148 15.48 -2.06 -24.58
CA THR A 148 14.79 -1.26 -23.54
C THR A 148 13.29 -1.43 -23.60
N PHE A 149 12.68 -1.52 -24.78
CA PHE A 149 11.26 -1.76 -24.96
C PHE A 149 10.86 -3.16 -24.44
N LEU A 150 11.60 -4.21 -24.81
CA LEU A 150 11.37 -5.56 -24.30
C LEU A 150 11.56 -5.65 -22.79
N GLY A 151 12.59 -4.98 -22.25
CA GLY A 151 12.82 -4.87 -20.82
C GLY A 151 11.67 -4.17 -20.09
N ALA A 152 11.16 -3.07 -20.65
CA ALA A 152 10.01 -2.36 -20.08
C ALA A 152 8.74 -3.21 -20.08
N LEU A 153 8.46 -3.94 -21.16
CA LEU A 153 7.33 -4.88 -21.22
C LEU A 153 7.48 -6.01 -20.20
N TRP A 154 8.68 -6.58 -20.06
CA TRP A 154 8.94 -7.63 -19.08
C TRP A 154 8.76 -7.15 -17.63
N ILE A 155 9.30 -5.98 -17.28
CA ILE A 155 9.13 -5.37 -15.96
C ILE A 155 7.65 -5.05 -15.71
N SER A 156 6.97 -4.41 -16.68
CA SER A 156 5.56 -4.05 -16.59
C SER A 156 4.68 -5.28 -16.31
N SER A 157 4.81 -6.34 -17.12
CA SER A 157 4.03 -7.56 -16.94
C SER A 157 4.26 -8.22 -15.58
N ARG A 158 5.51 -8.19 -15.07
CA ARG A 158 5.85 -8.79 -13.78
C ARG A 158 5.35 -7.96 -12.59
N THR A 159 5.26 -6.64 -12.75
CA THR A 159 4.83 -5.72 -11.70
C THR A 159 3.31 -5.66 -11.58
N PHE A 160 2.57 -5.78 -12.69
CA PHE A 160 1.10 -5.65 -12.67
C PHE A 160 0.36 -6.97 -12.44
N LYS A 161 0.93 -8.14 -12.74
CA LYS A 161 0.31 -9.44 -12.42
C LYS A 161 -0.20 -9.60 -10.97
N PRO A 162 0.52 -9.14 -9.93
CA PRO A 162 0.01 -9.19 -8.56
C PRO A 162 -1.26 -8.37 -8.34
N ILE A 163 -1.40 -7.24 -9.03
CA ILE A 163 -2.59 -6.37 -8.95
C ILE A 163 -3.81 -7.07 -9.52
N GLU A 164 -3.65 -7.73 -10.68
CA GLU A 164 -4.74 -8.53 -11.28
C GLU A 164 -5.23 -9.61 -10.31
N LYS A 165 -4.31 -10.26 -9.59
CA LYS A 165 -4.67 -11.25 -8.57
C LYS A 165 -5.45 -10.62 -7.41
N ILE A 166 -5.00 -9.45 -6.90
CA ILE A 166 -5.69 -8.72 -5.84
C ILE A 166 -7.12 -8.36 -6.28
N VAL A 167 -7.25 -7.80 -7.48
CA VAL A 167 -8.56 -7.40 -8.04
C VAL A 167 -9.46 -8.63 -8.28
N ALA A 168 -8.92 -9.71 -8.81
CA ALA A 168 -9.68 -10.95 -9.04
C ALA A 168 -10.19 -11.53 -7.72
N THR A 169 -9.34 -11.63 -6.69
CA THR A 169 -9.76 -12.10 -5.35
C THR A 169 -10.75 -11.14 -4.69
N ALA A 170 -10.56 -9.82 -4.85
CA ALA A 170 -11.52 -8.85 -4.32
C ALA A 170 -12.89 -8.93 -5.03
N ASN A 171 -12.92 -9.24 -6.31
CA ASN A 171 -14.16 -9.41 -7.09
C ASN A 171 -14.83 -10.77 -6.84
N SER A 172 -14.07 -11.84 -6.54
CA SER A 172 -14.66 -13.15 -6.20
C SER A 172 -15.42 -13.12 -4.86
N ILE A 173 -15.11 -12.15 -3.99
CA ILE A 173 -15.78 -11.94 -2.69
C ILE A 173 -17.16 -11.24 -2.84
N ASN A 174 -17.60 -10.90 -4.05
CA ASN A 174 -18.92 -10.29 -4.27
C ASN A 174 -20.11 -11.18 -3.87
N ASP A 175 -19.94 -12.50 -3.82
CA ASP A 175 -20.91 -13.39 -3.21
C ASP A 175 -20.49 -13.61 -1.75
N ALA A 176 -21.26 -13.07 -0.81
CA ALA A 176 -21.02 -13.11 0.64
C ALA A 176 -20.86 -14.52 1.24
N ASP A 177 -20.82 -15.54 0.41
CA ASP A 177 -20.75 -16.95 0.81
C ASP A 177 -19.33 -17.48 0.95
N ASP A 178 -18.31 -16.87 0.36
CA ASP A 178 -16.92 -17.37 0.48
C ASP A 178 -15.89 -16.25 0.71
N LEU A 179 -15.75 -15.89 1.99
CA LEU A 179 -14.72 -14.95 2.48
C LEU A 179 -13.41 -15.66 2.84
N THR A 180 -13.29 -16.95 2.57
CA THR A 180 -12.11 -17.76 2.97
C THR A 180 -10.92 -17.56 2.06
N ASP A 181 -11.15 -17.10 0.84
CA ASP A 181 -10.11 -16.83 -0.13
C ASP A 181 -9.15 -15.74 0.37
N ARG A 182 -7.85 -16.01 0.22
CA ARG A 182 -6.77 -15.07 0.59
C ARG A 182 -5.92 -14.77 -0.63
N ILE A 183 -5.47 -13.53 -0.71
CA ILE A 183 -4.56 -13.10 -1.78
C ILE A 183 -3.23 -13.83 -1.65
N ALA A 184 -2.73 -14.01 -0.43
CA ALA A 184 -1.56 -14.80 -0.05
C ALA A 184 -0.37 -14.63 -1.01
N LEU A 185 0.05 -13.40 -1.27
CA LEU A 185 1.07 -13.07 -2.27
C LEU A 185 2.46 -13.53 -1.81
N LYS A 186 2.93 -14.66 -2.34
CA LYS A 186 4.24 -15.25 -2.00
C LYS A 186 5.42 -14.53 -2.68
N ARG A 187 5.21 -13.99 -3.90
CA ARG A 187 6.24 -13.34 -4.72
C ARG A 187 5.79 -11.97 -5.20
N GLY A 188 6.70 -10.99 -5.23
CA GLY A 188 6.42 -9.62 -5.69
C GLY A 188 7.18 -8.56 -4.89
N PRO A 189 7.08 -7.29 -5.29
CA PRO A 189 7.62 -6.15 -4.56
C PRO A 189 7.13 -6.09 -3.11
N LYS A 190 7.90 -5.47 -2.23
CA LYS A 190 7.58 -5.36 -0.79
C LYS A 190 6.25 -4.63 -0.58
N GLU A 191 6.00 -3.59 -1.35
CA GLU A 191 4.80 -2.76 -1.30
C GLU A 191 3.54 -3.58 -1.65
N MET A 192 3.65 -4.44 -2.68
CA MET A 192 2.54 -5.33 -3.09
C MET A 192 2.25 -6.39 -2.02
N LYS A 193 3.27 -6.92 -1.35
CA LYS A 193 3.08 -7.85 -0.22
C LYS A 193 2.42 -7.17 0.98
N GLN A 194 2.79 -5.92 1.27
CA GLN A 194 2.16 -5.14 2.34
C GLN A 194 0.70 -4.85 2.03
N LEU A 195 0.40 -4.48 0.78
CA LEU A 195 -0.97 -4.25 0.33
C LEU A 195 -1.81 -5.52 0.41
N ALA A 196 -1.32 -6.64 -0.14
CA ALA A 196 -1.99 -7.94 -0.05
C ALA A 196 -2.25 -8.36 1.40
N GLY A 197 -1.26 -8.20 2.29
CA GLY A 197 -1.43 -8.50 3.71
C GLY A 197 -2.42 -7.57 4.43
N ALA A 198 -2.58 -6.33 3.98
CA ALA A 198 -3.61 -5.42 4.50
C ALA A 198 -5.01 -5.89 4.09
N PHE A 199 -5.19 -6.30 2.83
CA PHE A 199 -6.44 -6.90 2.35
C PHE A 199 -6.76 -8.22 3.06
N ASP A 200 -5.78 -9.13 3.21
CA ASP A 200 -5.99 -10.40 3.90
C ASP A 200 -6.47 -10.19 5.35
N ARG A 201 -5.91 -9.19 6.07
CA ARG A 201 -6.39 -8.82 7.42
C ARG A 201 -7.78 -8.19 7.40
N MET A 202 -8.11 -7.42 6.36
CA MET A 202 -9.47 -6.87 6.19
C MET A 202 -10.48 -7.99 5.95
N PHE A 203 -10.16 -8.96 5.08
CA PHE A 203 -11.02 -10.11 4.82
C PHE A 203 -11.20 -10.98 6.05
N GLU A 204 -10.15 -11.23 6.83
CA GLU A 204 -10.25 -11.96 8.10
C GLU A 204 -11.20 -11.26 9.10
N ARG A 205 -11.19 -9.93 9.14
CA ARG A 205 -12.13 -9.18 10.00
C ARG A 205 -13.57 -9.29 9.47
N LEU A 206 -13.75 -9.16 8.16
CA LEU A 206 -15.07 -9.30 7.54
C LEU A 206 -15.63 -10.70 7.75
N GLU A 207 -14.84 -11.76 7.53
CA GLU A 207 -15.23 -13.14 7.77
C GLU A 207 -15.73 -13.34 9.21
N LYS A 208 -14.97 -12.86 10.21
CA LYS A 208 -15.38 -12.93 11.62
C LYS A 208 -16.70 -12.21 11.89
N VAL A 209 -16.93 -11.07 11.26
CA VAL A 209 -18.18 -10.30 11.40
C VAL A 209 -19.36 -11.05 10.77
N PHE A 210 -19.19 -11.58 9.56
CA PHE A 210 -20.24 -12.35 8.89
C PHE A 210 -20.55 -13.67 9.58
N ASP A 211 -19.54 -14.38 10.06
CA ASP A 211 -19.73 -15.61 10.82
C ASP A 211 -20.50 -15.35 12.13
N ALA A 212 -20.16 -14.26 12.83
CA ALA A 212 -20.88 -13.84 14.03
C ALA A 212 -22.34 -13.46 13.72
N GLU A 213 -22.60 -12.80 12.57
CA GLU A 213 -23.96 -12.43 12.15
C GLU A 213 -24.78 -13.66 11.72
N ARG A 214 -24.19 -14.58 10.96
CA ARG A 214 -24.83 -15.88 10.62
C ARG A 214 -25.18 -16.68 11.84
N GLN A 215 -24.24 -16.79 12.78
CA GLN A 215 -24.47 -17.49 14.04
C GLN A 215 -25.60 -16.82 14.84
N PHE A 216 -25.58 -15.48 14.96
CA PHE A 216 -26.63 -14.73 15.63
C PHE A 216 -28.02 -14.97 15.03
N THR A 217 -28.14 -14.93 13.69
CA THR A 217 -29.41 -15.16 13.00
C THR A 217 -29.91 -16.60 13.18
N SER A 218 -28.99 -17.57 13.14
CA SER A 218 -29.29 -18.98 13.36
C SER A 218 -29.78 -19.20 14.80
N ASP A 219 -29.05 -18.69 15.79
CA ASP A 219 -29.37 -18.87 17.20
C ASP A 219 -30.69 -18.17 17.56
N ALA A 220 -30.91 -16.93 17.09
CA ALA A 220 -32.19 -16.22 17.26
C ALA A 220 -33.37 -16.99 16.67
N SER A 221 -33.16 -17.61 15.49
CA SER A 221 -34.19 -18.46 14.86
C SER A 221 -34.51 -19.71 15.67
N HIS A 222 -33.50 -20.31 16.27
CA HIS A 222 -33.68 -21.48 17.13
C HIS A 222 -34.39 -21.11 18.43
N GLU A 223 -33.99 -20.02 19.10
CA GLU A 223 -34.57 -19.56 20.34
C GLU A 223 -36.03 -19.06 20.19
N LEU A 224 -36.41 -18.54 19.01
CA LEU A 224 -37.80 -18.17 18.71
C LEU A 224 -38.65 -19.37 18.30
N ARG A 225 -38.05 -20.42 17.71
CA ARG A 225 -38.81 -21.61 17.26
C ARG A 225 -39.34 -22.41 18.42
N THR A 226 -38.59 -22.55 19.50
CA THR A 226 -38.97 -23.35 20.67
C THR A 226 -40.25 -22.85 21.34
N PRO A 227 -40.35 -21.58 21.80
CA PRO A 227 -41.56 -21.06 22.39
C PRO A 227 -42.77 -21.08 21.41
N THR A 228 -42.51 -20.82 20.11
CA THR A 228 -43.54 -20.90 19.09
C THR A 228 -44.11 -22.32 19.00
N ALA A 229 -43.25 -23.36 19.01
CA ALA A 229 -43.71 -24.75 19.00
C ALA A 229 -44.50 -25.12 20.25
N ILE A 230 -44.12 -24.60 21.43
CA ILE A 230 -44.85 -24.82 22.69
C ILE A 230 -46.24 -24.14 22.61
N ILE A 231 -46.33 -22.89 22.14
CA ILE A 231 -47.58 -22.19 21.95
C ILE A 231 -48.54 -22.98 21.05
N LEU A 232 -48.01 -23.47 19.92
CA LEU A 232 -48.83 -24.29 18.98
C LEU A 232 -49.28 -25.60 19.63
N ALA A 233 -48.41 -26.26 20.38
CA ALA A 233 -48.75 -27.51 21.07
C ALA A 233 -49.83 -27.26 22.15
N GLU A 234 -49.73 -26.16 22.93
CA GLU A 234 -50.72 -25.81 23.94
C GLU A 234 -52.09 -25.45 23.29
N CYS A 235 -52.05 -24.73 22.18
CA CYS A 235 -53.27 -24.48 21.40
C CYS A 235 -53.94 -25.77 20.90
N ASP A 236 -53.14 -26.74 20.42
CA ASP A 236 -53.66 -28.04 20.01
C ASP A 236 -54.16 -28.90 21.22
N ARG A 237 -53.48 -28.79 22.38
CA ARG A 237 -53.90 -29.41 23.65
C ARG A 237 -55.28 -28.86 24.05
N ALA A 238 -55.42 -27.54 24.10
CA ALA A 238 -56.67 -26.87 24.44
C ALA A 238 -57.82 -27.25 23.51
N LYS A 239 -57.55 -27.38 22.21
CA LYS A 239 -58.60 -27.76 21.23
C LYS A 239 -59.05 -29.23 21.28
N ARG A 240 -58.12 -30.16 21.63
CA ARG A 240 -58.39 -31.59 21.50
C ARG A 240 -58.58 -32.33 22.80
N LYS A 241 -58.05 -31.79 23.94
CA LYS A 241 -57.94 -32.51 25.19
C LYS A 241 -58.44 -31.78 26.41
N ALA A 242 -58.65 -30.45 26.31
CA ALA A 242 -59.18 -29.69 27.44
C ALA A 242 -60.67 -29.99 27.60
N GLU A 243 -61.07 -30.47 28.75
CA GLU A 243 -62.48 -30.82 29.10
C GLU A 243 -62.98 -29.93 30.22
N THR A 244 -62.12 -29.39 31.05
CA THR A 244 -62.50 -28.51 32.17
C THR A 244 -62.03 -27.05 32.00
N PRO A 245 -62.70 -26.07 32.64
CA PRO A 245 -62.23 -24.70 32.63
C PRO A 245 -60.80 -24.53 33.12
N GLU A 246 -60.37 -25.39 34.05
CA GLU A 246 -59.01 -25.44 34.59
C GLU A 246 -57.98 -25.82 33.54
N ASP A 247 -58.29 -26.84 32.68
CA ASP A 247 -57.42 -27.25 31.60
C ASP A 247 -57.18 -26.12 30.58
N TYR A 248 -58.28 -25.37 30.24
CA TYR A 248 -58.15 -24.23 29.36
C TYR A 248 -57.34 -23.08 29.97
N ARG A 249 -57.50 -22.83 31.28
CA ARG A 249 -56.75 -21.81 32.01
C ARG A 249 -55.26 -22.14 31.98
N GLU A 250 -54.88 -23.38 32.32
CA GLU A 250 -53.50 -23.86 32.31
C GLU A 250 -52.86 -23.69 30.90
N SER A 251 -53.58 -24.04 29.84
CA SER A 251 -53.08 -23.83 28.46
C SER A 251 -52.90 -22.35 28.11
N ILE A 252 -53.84 -21.48 28.54
CA ILE A 252 -53.76 -20.04 28.32
C ILE A 252 -52.59 -19.46 29.10
N ASP A 253 -52.39 -19.85 30.33
CA ASP A 253 -51.27 -19.40 31.20
C ASP A 253 -49.94 -19.80 30.58
N ASN A 254 -49.76 -21.05 30.08
CA ASN A 254 -48.58 -21.48 29.37
C ASN A 254 -48.35 -20.72 28.08
N ILE A 255 -49.38 -20.46 27.28
CA ILE A 255 -49.30 -19.64 26.06
C ILE A 255 -48.84 -18.22 26.38
N SER A 256 -49.44 -17.61 27.44
CA SER A 256 -49.09 -16.28 27.89
C SER A 256 -47.66 -16.19 28.34
N GLU A 257 -47.18 -17.15 29.11
CA GLU A 257 -45.77 -17.25 29.55
C GLU A 257 -44.80 -17.30 28.36
N GLN A 258 -45.10 -18.17 27.37
CA GLN A 258 -44.24 -18.26 26.18
C GLN A 258 -44.29 -16.96 25.34
N GLY A 259 -45.43 -16.29 25.26
CA GLY A 259 -45.58 -15.00 24.63
C GLY A 259 -44.73 -13.93 25.30
N HIS A 260 -44.73 -13.85 26.64
CA HIS A 260 -43.85 -12.94 27.39
C HIS A 260 -42.39 -13.25 27.21
N ARG A 261 -41.98 -14.53 27.19
CA ARG A 261 -40.60 -14.95 26.91
C ARG A 261 -40.14 -14.50 25.52
N MET A 262 -40.98 -14.66 24.48
CA MET A 262 -40.71 -14.21 23.13
C MET A 262 -40.54 -12.68 23.07
N SER A 263 -41.45 -11.93 23.73
CA SER A 263 -41.35 -10.45 23.77
C SER A 263 -40.03 -10.02 24.40
N ALA A 264 -39.66 -10.60 25.54
CA ALA A 264 -38.40 -10.28 26.22
C ALA A 264 -37.16 -10.61 25.34
N LEU A 265 -37.17 -11.75 24.66
CA LEU A 265 -36.11 -12.14 23.71
C LEU A 265 -35.99 -11.12 22.55
N ILE A 266 -37.11 -10.70 21.97
CA ILE A 266 -37.11 -9.70 20.90
C ILE A 266 -36.55 -8.37 21.39
N ASP A 267 -36.95 -7.92 22.60
CA ASP A 267 -36.46 -6.68 23.19
C ASP A 267 -34.95 -6.73 23.49
N GLU A 268 -34.45 -7.87 23.93
CA GLU A 268 -33.00 -8.10 24.11
C GLU A 268 -32.24 -8.07 22.77
N LEU A 269 -32.74 -8.75 21.71
CA LEU A 269 -32.18 -8.75 20.38
C LEU A 269 -32.12 -7.34 19.77
N LEU A 270 -33.24 -6.61 19.86
CA LEU A 270 -33.32 -5.22 19.41
C LEU A 270 -32.40 -4.31 20.26
N GLY A 271 -32.25 -4.60 21.55
CA GLY A 271 -31.34 -3.90 22.44
C GLY A 271 -29.90 -4.01 21.96
N ILE A 272 -29.42 -5.25 21.69
CA ILE A 272 -28.07 -5.52 21.21
C ILE A 272 -27.81 -4.84 19.85
N THR A 273 -28.72 -4.97 18.88
CA THR A 273 -28.59 -4.35 17.55
C THR A 273 -28.55 -2.82 17.63
N ARG A 274 -29.31 -2.23 18.57
CA ARG A 274 -29.30 -0.77 18.79
C ARG A 274 -28.00 -0.29 19.44
N LEU A 275 -27.38 -1.08 20.33
CA LEU A 275 -26.08 -0.75 20.94
C LEU A 275 -24.98 -0.62 19.89
N GLN A 276 -25.04 -1.43 18.84
CA GLN A 276 -24.08 -1.37 17.72
C GLN A 276 -24.14 -0.05 16.93
N GLN A 277 -25.25 0.73 17.07
CA GLN A 277 -25.36 2.08 16.47
C GLN A 277 -24.57 3.15 17.24
N GLY A 278 -23.97 2.79 18.36
CA GLY A 278 -22.99 3.61 19.09
C GLY A 278 -23.60 4.73 19.95
N THR A 279 -22.72 5.63 20.37
CA THR A 279 -23.06 6.74 21.30
C THR A 279 -24.00 7.78 20.73
N GLU A 280 -24.19 7.87 19.43
CA GLU A 280 -25.18 8.79 18.83
C GLU A 280 -26.60 8.50 19.32
N ARG A 281 -26.92 7.22 19.53
CA ARG A 281 -28.23 6.80 20.03
C ARG A 281 -28.31 6.78 21.56
N TYR A 282 -27.19 6.56 22.24
CA TYR A 282 -27.08 6.46 23.68
C TYR A 282 -26.07 7.49 24.19
N PRO A 283 -26.44 8.77 24.25
CA PRO A 283 -25.54 9.81 24.72
C PRO A 283 -25.10 9.54 26.16
N LEU A 284 -23.82 9.70 26.42
CA LEU A 284 -23.24 9.59 27.74
C LEU A 284 -23.34 10.96 28.41
N SER A 285 -23.83 11.00 29.66
CA SER A 285 -23.88 12.20 30.50
C SER A 285 -23.06 12.01 31.76
N LYS A 286 -22.44 13.07 32.24
CA LYS A 286 -21.75 13.05 33.54
C LYS A 286 -22.78 12.90 34.67
N GLY A 287 -22.47 12.04 35.61
CA GLY A 287 -23.32 11.80 36.79
C GLY A 287 -22.57 11.09 37.91
N ASP A 288 -23.12 11.12 39.08
CA ASP A 288 -22.66 10.35 40.25
C ASP A 288 -23.07 8.88 40.08
N LEU A 289 -22.08 8.03 39.75
CA LEU A 289 -22.28 6.60 39.56
C LEU A 289 -22.58 5.92 40.90
N SER A 290 -22.06 6.45 42.03
CA SER A 290 -22.27 5.88 43.36
C SER A 290 -23.73 6.00 43.77
N GLU A 291 -24.34 7.17 43.61
CA GLU A 291 -25.75 7.41 43.85
C GLU A 291 -26.62 6.52 42.95
N PHE A 292 -26.27 6.47 41.64
CA PHE A 292 -27.01 5.68 40.68
C PHE A 292 -26.99 4.18 40.97
N VAL A 293 -25.84 3.62 41.35
CA VAL A 293 -25.68 2.19 41.70
C VAL A 293 -26.44 1.89 42.99
N THR A 294 -26.40 2.80 43.98
CA THR A 294 -27.14 2.65 45.25
C THR A 294 -28.64 2.53 45.00
N LEU A 295 -29.20 3.47 44.23
CA LEU A 295 -30.64 3.45 43.90
C LEU A 295 -31.02 2.20 43.09
N SER A 296 -30.15 1.80 42.12
CA SER A 296 -30.40 0.58 41.34
C SER A 296 -30.39 -0.69 42.17
N CYS A 297 -29.60 -0.75 43.24
CA CYS A 297 -29.59 -1.87 44.18
C CYS A 297 -30.85 -1.90 45.05
N GLU A 298 -31.36 -0.72 45.50
CA GLU A 298 -32.58 -0.59 46.30
C GLU A 298 -33.82 -0.96 45.46
N GLU A 299 -33.86 -0.60 44.17
CA GLU A 299 -34.95 -0.92 43.27
C GLU A 299 -34.97 -2.36 42.76
N PHE A 300 -33.85 -3.08 42.90
CA PHE A 300 -33.75 -4.44 42.39
C PHE A 300 -34.63 -5.41 43.19
N VAL A 301 -35.56 -6.04 42.48
CA VAL A 301 -36.42 -7.09 43.04
C VAL A 301 -36.05 -8.40 42.33
N PRO A 302 -35.52 -9.40 43.05
CA PRO A 302 -35.20 -10.69 42.43
C PRO A 302 -36.48 -11.40 41.97
N ALA A 303 -36.42 -12.13 40.86
CA ALA A 303 -37.53 -12.89 40.32
C ALA A 303 -37.91 -14.09 41.25
N ASP A 304 -36.95 -14.61 42.03
CA ASP A 304 -37.14 -15.67 42.98
C ASP A 304 -36.30 -15.37 44.24
N ASP A 305 -36.99 -15.22 45.38
CA ASP A 305 -36.33 -15.03 46.68
C ASP A 305 -36.00 -16.40 47.31
N ARG A 306 -34.79 -16.88 46.98
CA ARG A 306 -34.25 -18.14 47.49
C ARG A 306 -33.49 -17.99 48.82
N GLY A 307 -33.86 -16.94 49.58
CA GLY A 307 -33.19 -16.58 50.84
C GLY A 307 -31.75 -16.06 50.63
N ILE A 308 -31.46 -15.56 49.45
CA ILE A 308 -30.13 -15.00 49.08
C ILE A 308 -30.00 -13.61 49.71
N ARG A 309 -28.93 -13.38 50.47
CA ARG A 309 -28.65 -12.10 51.09
C ARG A 309 -27.93 -11.18 50.12
N MET A 310 -28.45 -10.00 49.90
CA MET A 310 -27.77 -8.95 49.11
C MET A 310 -26.97 -8.03 50.02
N GLU A 311 -25.71 -7.79 49.66
CA GLU A 311 -24.80 -6.85 50.32
C GLU A 311 -24.33 -5.83 49.28
N ALA A 312 -24.37 -4.53 49.65
CA ALA A 312 -23.85 -3.46 48.76
C ALA A 312 -22.73 -2.70 49.47
N GLU A 313 -21.56 -2.62 48.83
CA GLU A 313 -20.40 -1.86 49.32
C GLU A 313 -20.03 -0.81 48.25
N ILE A 314 -20.52 0.42 48.41
CA ILE A 314 -20.43 1.46 47.39
C ILE A 314 -19.56 2.59 47.93
N GLU A 315 -18.42 2.84 47.25
CA GLU A 315 -17.57 4.00 47.53
C GLU A 315 -18.28 5.26 47.02
N PRO A 316 -18.48 6.30 47.90
CA PRO A 316 -19.24 7.50 47.53
C PRO A 316 -18.48 8.44 46.59
N GLY A 317 -19.20 9.18 45.76
CA GLY A 317 -18.67 10.28 44.98
C GLY A 317 -17.84 9.87 43.74
N ILE A 318 -18.11 8.70 43.18
CA ILE A 318 -17.49 8.28 41.90
C ILE A 318 -18.26 8.86 40.72
N GLU A 319 -17.70 9.88 40.09
CA GLU A 319 -18.28 10.52 38.90
C GLU A 319 -17.80 9.82 37.62
N CYS A 320 -18.76 9.52 36.73
CA CYS A 320 -18.48 8.92 35.41
C CYS A 320 -19.33 9.57 34.32
N SER A 321 -18.93 9.40 33.10
CA SER A 321 -19.79 9.66 31.92
C SER A 321 -20.46 8.35 31.52
N PHE A 322 -21.78 8.26 31.75
CA PHE A 322 -22.55 7.04 31.47
C PHE A 322 -23.95 7.34 30.96
N ASN A 323 -24.59 6.32 30.38
CA ASN A 323 -26.01 6.35 30.03
C ASN A 323 -26.80 5.59 31.10
N ALA A 324 -27.67 6.26 31.78
CA ALA A 324 -28.43 5.70 32.91
C ALA A 324 -29.24 4.45 32.53
N SER A 325 -29.95 4.49 31.41
CA SER A 325 -30.74 3.33 30.94
C SER A 325 -29.91 2.09 30.66
N LEU A 326 -28.70 2.27 30.06
CA LEU A 326 -27.80 1.16 29.81
C LEU A 326 -27.13 0.66 31.07
N MET A 327 -26.78 1.56 32.00
CA MET A 327 -26.17 1.19 33.28
C MET A 327 -27.15 0.41 34.17
N SER A 328 -28.44 0.80 34.19
CA SER A 328 -29.48 -0.02 34.84
C SER A 328 -29.53 -1.44 34.29
N ARG A 329 -29.42 -1.59 32.97
CA ARG A 329 -29.39 -2.93 32.35
C ARG A 329 -28.14 -3.75 32.76
N VAL A 330 -26.97 -3.11 32.90
CA VAL A 330 -25.76 -3.80 33.40
C VAL A 330 -25.99 -4.32 34.79
N ILE A 331 -26.43 -3.46 35.72
CA ILE A 331 -26.64 -3.82 37.11
C ILE A 331 -27.72 -4.93 37.23
N TYR A 332 -28.83 -4.77 36.52
CA TYR A 332 -29.91 -5.76 36.51
C TYR A 332 -29.44 -7.13 36.02
N ASN A 333 -28.74 -7.19 34.84
CA ASN A 333 -28.26 -8.43 34.29
C ASN A 333 -27.24 -9.14 35.20
N LEU A 334 -26.33 -8.39 35.81
CA LEU A 334 -25.31 -8.97 36.69
C LEU A 334 -25.97 -9.49 38.00
N LEU A 335 -26.88 -8.71 38.62
CA LEU A 335 -27.60 -9.13 39.82
C LEU A 335 -28.51 -10.33 39.53
N GLN A 336 -29.29 -10.28 38.43
CA GLN A 336 -30.18 -11.37 38.06
C GLN A 336 -29.39 -12.70 37.83
N ASN A 337 -28.24 -12.62 37.19
CA ASN A 337 -27.37 -13.80 37.03
C ASN A 337 -26.87 -14.33 38.38
N ALA A 338 -26.46 -13.43 39.27
CA ALA A 338 -25.99 -13.82 40.60
C ALA A 338 -27.08 -14.50 41.44
N TYR A 339 -28.32 -14.04 41.39
CA TYR A 339 -29.45 -14.67 42.02
C TYR A 339 -29.83 -16.01 41.37
N LYS A 340 -29.90 -16.03 40.07
CA LYS A 340 -30.27 -17.23 39.29
C LYS A 340 -29.34 -18.40 39.53
N TYR A 341 -28.03 -18.14 39.49
CA TYR A 341 -26.97 -19.17 39.64
C TYR A 341 -26.44 -19.25 41.07
N GLY A 342 -26.95 -18.39 41.96
CA GLY A 342 -26.64 -18.42 43.40
C GLY A 342 -27.13 -19.71 44.09
N ARG A 343 -26.63 -19.98 45.26
CA ARG A 343 -27.13 -21.07 46.14
C ARG A 343 -28.25 -20.59 47.02
N ASP A 344 -29.16 -21.46 47.35
CA ASP A 344 -30.21 -21.17 48.33
C ASP A 344 -29.56 -20.75 49.67
N ASN A 345 -30.10 -19.71 50.28
CA ASN A 345 -29.55 -19.06 51.47
C ASN A 345 -28.10 -18.55 51.29
N GLY A 346 -27.69 -18.32 50.06
CA GLY A 346 -26.39 -17.78 49.71
C GLY A 346 -26.25 -16.28 49.96
N TYR A 347 -25.26 -15.69 49.25
CA TYR A 347 -25.07 -14.23 49.21
C TYR A 347 -24.72 -13.73 47.83
N VAL A 348 -25.14 -12.49 47.55
CA VAL A 348 -24.71 -11.71 46.41
C VAL A 348 -24.14 -10.40 46.94
N ARG A 349 -22.90 -10.07 46.56
CA ARG A 349 -22.28 -8.82 46.97
C ARG A 349 -22.02 -7.98 45.74
N LEU A 350 -22.59 -6.74 45.70
CA LEU A 350 -22.25 -5.74 44.73
C LEU A 350 -21.30 -4.74 45.39
N SER A 351 -20.17 -4.44 44.73
CA SER A 351 -19.26 -3.40 45.16
C SER A 351 -18.95 -2.44 44.03
N LEU A 352 -18.85 -1.15 44.35
CA LEU A 352 -18.38 -0.09 43.46
C LEU A 352 -17.18 0.59 44.14
N GLY A 353 -16.07 0.70 43.41
CA GLY A 353 -14.87 1.39 43.89
C GLY A 353 -14.09 2.00 42.77
N ARG A 354 -13.14 2.86 43.08
CA ARG A 354 -12.22 3.46 42.12
C ARG A 354 -10.90 2.70 42.10
N GLU A 355 -10.50 2.26 40.91
CA GLU A 355 -9.19 1.62 40.68
C GLU A 355 -8.45 2.37 39.60
N ASN A 356 -7.32 2.96 39.94
CA ASN A 356 -6.56 3.87 39.08
C ASN A 356 -7.45 5.02 38.55
N ASN A 357 -7.80 4.96 37.26
CA ASN A 357 -8.65 5.97 36.60
C ASN A 357 -10.01 5.42 36.18
N ASP A 358 -10.38 4.23 36.65
CA ASP A 358 -11.61 3.54 36.31
C ASP A 358 -12.53 3.41 37.51
N ALA A 359 -13.84 3.52 37.27
CA ALA A 359 -14.87 3.05 38.16
C ALA A 359 -15.10 1.55 37.90
N VAL A 360 -15.12 0.78 38.95
CA VAL A 360 -15.20 -0.69 38.87
C VAL A 360 -16.39 -1.18 39.69
N ILE A 361 -17.37 -1.73 38.97
CA ILE A 361 -18.51 -2.45 39.58
C ILE A 361 -18.16 -3.93 39.61
N ARG A 362 -18.30 -4.56 40.80
CA ARG A 362 -18.13 -6.00 40.96
C ARG A 362 -19.42 -6.59 41.54
N VAL A 363 -19.86 -7.70 40.94
CA VAL A 363 -20.93 -8.51 41.46
C VAL A 363 -20.39 -9.91 41.73
N LYS A 364 -20.39 -10.29 43.00
CA LYS A 364 -19.87 -11.56 43.49
C LYS A 364 -20.99 -12.42 44.08
N ASP A 365 -21.03 -13.68 43.69
CA ASP A 365 -21.94 -14.71 44.24
C ASP A 365 -21.14 -15.88 44.80
N ASN A 366 -21.81 -16.72 45.61
CA ASN A 366 -21.31 -18.00 46.08
C ASN A 366 -22.04 -19.20 45.45
N GLY A 367 -22.46 -19.02 44.18
CA GLY A 367 -23.26 -19.97 43.45
C GLY A 367 -22.50 -21.19 42.91
N ILE A 368 -22.99 -21.69 41.77
CA ILE A 368 -22.43 -22.90 41.14
C ILE A 368 -21.05 -22.69 40.53
N GLY A 369 -20.69 -21.44 40.23
CA GLY A 369 -19.46 -21.08 39.53
C GLY A 369 -19.45 -21.48 38.06
N ILE A 370 -18.33 -21.16 37.40
CA ILE A 370 -18.14 -21.32 35.96
C ILE A 370 -16.83 -22.13 35.73
N LYS A 371 -16.86 -23.05 34.79
CA LYS A 371 -15.66 -23.80 34.39
C LYS A 371 -14.66 -22.89 33.72
N LYS A 372 -13.36 -23.13 33.96
CA LYS A 372 -12.29 -22.29 33.39
C LYS A 372 -12.32 -22.21 31.85
N GLU A 373 -12.71 -23.29 31.19
CA GLU A 373 -12.83 -23.39 29.73
C GLU A 373 -13.98 -22.58 29.12
N ASP A 374 -14.91 -22.14 29.97
CA ASP A 374 -16.11 -21.41 29.57
C ASP A 374 -16.03 -19.89 29.88
N LEU A 375 -15.05 -19.45 30.70
CA LEU A 375 -14.92 -18.06 31.10
C LEU A 375 -14.82 -17.08 29.94
N ASP A 376 -14.19 -17.43 28.83
CA ASP A 376 -14.11 -16.61 27.65
C ASP A 376 -15.39 -16.66 26.78
N LYS A 377 -16.18 -17.75 26.92
CA LYS A 377 -17.38 -18.00 26.13
C LYS A 377 -18.62 -17.34 26.69
N ILE A 378 -18.69 -17.13 28.03
CA ILE A 378 -19.88 -16.54 28.71
C ILE A 378 -20.28 -15.16 28.14
N TRP A 379 -19.38 -14.46 27.48
CA TRP A 379 -19.59 -13.16 26.84
C TRP A 379 -20.12 -13.25 25.41
N GLN A 380 -20.22 -14.51 24.86
CA GLN A 380 -20.79 -14.73 23.55
C GLN A 380 -22.31 -14.73 23.60
N ARG A 381 -22.95 -14.27 22.54
CA ARG A 381 -24.40 -14.23 22.41
C ARG A 381 -24.95 -15.65 22.42
N PHE A 382 -26.09 -15.88 23.07
CA PHE A 382 -26.76 -17.18 23.22
C PHE A 382 -25.95 -18.28 23.90
N TRP A 383 -24.80 -17.96 24.47
CA TRP A 383 -24.01 -18.95 25.17
C TRP A 383 -24.64 -19.30 26.52
N GLN A 384 -24.78 -20.59 26.78
CA GLN A 384 -25.26 -21.14 28.05
C GLN A 384 -24.45 -22.40 28.38
N ALA A 385 -24.18 -22.64 29.68
CA ALA A 385 -23.60 -23.87 30.10
C ALA A 385 -24.60 -25.03 29.91
N ASP A 386 -24.11 -26.24 29.58
CA ASP A 386 -25.00 -27.40 29.33
C ASP A 386 -25.92 -27.73 30.50
N SER A 387 -25.49 -27.46 31.73
CA SER A 387 -26.26 -27.65 32.95
C SER A 387 -27.42 -26.62 33.13
N SER A 388 -27.42 -25.50 32.39
CA SER A 388 -28.41 -24.43 32.48
C SER A 388 -29.40 -24.40 31.31
N ARG A 389 -29.29 -25.35 30.37
CA ARG A 389 -30.21 -25.53 29.24
C ARG A 389 -31.52 -26.19 29.66
N GLY A 390 -32.28 -25.58 30.55
CA GLY A 390 -33.59 -26.05 30.99
C GLY A 390 -34.68 -24.99 30.90
N ALA A 391 -35.91 -25.34 31.30
CA ALA A 391 -37.07 -24.43 31.26
C ALA A 391 -36.87 -23.11 32.01
N GLU A 392 -35.92 -23.08 32.97
CA GLU A 392 -35.57 -21.90 33.78
C GLU A 392 -34.32 -21.17 33.23
N GLY A 393 -33.74 -21.63 32.08
CA GLY A 393 -32.56 -21.02 31.44
C GLY A 393 -32.92 -19.67 30.85
N GLY A 394 -32.11 -18.63 31.05
CA GLY A 394 -32.21 -17.35 30.31
C GLY A 394 -31.73 -17.51 28.87
N ASN A 395 -31.89 -16.47 28.05
CA ASN A 395 -31.63 -16.49 26.62
C ASN A 395 -30.13 -16.40 26.26
N GLY A 396 -29.20 -16.35 27.23
CA GLY A 396 -27.75 -16.22 26.98
C GLY A 396 -27.32 -14.88 26.34
N LEU A 397 -28.17 -13.85 26.43
CA LEU A 397 -27.93 -12.52 25.86
C LEU A 397 -27.47 -11.49 26.91
N GLY A 398 -27.78 -11.70 28.19
CA GLY A 398 -27.55 -10.73 29.26
C GLY A 398 -26.07 -10.34 29.42
N LEU A 399 -25.15 -11.31 29.53
CA LEU A 399 -23.71 -11.02 29.65
C LEU A 399 -23.10 -10.47 28.36
N ALA A 400 -23.56 -10.90 27.19
CA ALA A 400 -23.18 -10.29 25.92
C ALA A 400 -23.57 -8.82 25.86
N MET A 401 -24.77 -8.48 26.35
CA MET A 401 -25.22 -7.08 26.46
C MET A 401 -24.36 -6.28 27.44
N VAL A 402 -23.99 -6.85 28.58
CA VAL A 402 -23.07 -6.20 29.56
C VAL A 402 -21.75 -5.84 28.91
N LYS A 403 -21.18 -6.75 28.10
CA LYS A 403 -19.94 -6.51 27.35
C LYS A 403 -20.08 -5.39 26.32
N GLU A 404 -21.13 -5.41 25.49
CA GLU A 404 -21.39 -4.36 24.47
C GLU A 404 -21.57 -2.98 25.14
N ILE A 405 -22.27 -2.95 26.30
CA ILE A 405 -22.44 -1.71 27.07
C ILE A 405 -21.11 -1.21 27.63
N ALA A 406 -20.24 -2.09 28.14
CA ALA A 406 -18.91 -1.71 28.61
C ALA A 406 -18.08 -1.08 27.47
N GLU A 407 -18.04 -1.74 26.31
CA GLU A 407 -17.33 -1.27 25.12
C GLU A 407 -17.85 0.12 24.65
N LEU A 408 -19.17 0.33 24.68
CA LEU A 408 -19.79 1.62 24.35
C LEU A 408 -19.36 2.74 25.31
N HIS A 409 -19.12 2.41 26.59
CA HIS A 409 -18.64 3.35 27.60
C HIS A 409 -17.09 3.47 27.60
N GLY A 410 -16.38 2.85 26.63
CA GLY A 410 -14.91 2.84 26.60
C GLY A 410 -14.26 1.98 27.68
N GLY A 411 -15.03 1.07 28.25
CA GLY A 411 -14.65 0.20 29.37
C GLY A 411 -14.38 -1.25 28.96
N THR A 412 -14.32 -2.13 29.97
CA THR A 412 -14.04 -3.56 29.80
C THR A 412 -14.83 -4.41 30.79
N VAL A 413 -14.99 -5.70 30.48
CA VAL A 413 -15.57 -6.69 31.38
C VAL A 413 -14.60 -7.83 31.65
N ALA A 414 -14.69 -8.43 32.83
CA ALA A 414 -13.96 -9.65 33.19
C ALA A 414 -14.82 -10.54 34.11
N ALA A 415 -14.50 -11.82 34.19
CA ALA A 415 -15.09 -12.75 35.13
C ALA A 415 -14.01 -13.57 35.80
N GLU A 416 -14.13 -13.74 37.10
CA GLU A 416 -13.33 -14.64 37.95
C GLU A 416 -14.27 -15.65 38.57
N SER A 417 -14.05 -16.93 38.35
CA SER A 417 -14.92 -17.98 38.89
C SER A 417 -14.19 -19.28 39.10
N THR A 418 -14.71 -20.06 40.04
CA THR A 418 -14.29 -21.42 40.29
C THR A 418 -15.56 -22.27 40.41
N GLU A 419 -15.62 -23.35 39.61
CA GLU A 419 -16.75 -24.29 39.65
C GLU A 419 -16.97 -24.80 41.08
N GLY A 420 -18.20 -24.72 41.54
CA GLY A 420 -18.60 -25.10 42.89
C GLY A 420 -18.35 -24.04 43.98
N TRP A 421 -17.76 -22.87 43.69
CA TRP A 421 -17.40 -21.87 44.68
C TRP A 421 -18.02 -20.48 44.43
N GLY A 422 -18.58 -20.27 43.24
CA GLY A 422 -19.22 -18.99 42.85
C GLY A 422 -18.43 -18.21 41.81
N SER A 423 -18.94 -17.05 41.48
CA SER A 423 -18.39 -16.19 40.44
C SER A 423 -18.28 -14.73 40.89
N GLN A 424 -17.39 -13.98 40.26
CA GLN A 424 -17.28 -12.53 40.38
C GLN A 424 -17.21 -11.94 38.98
N PHE A 425 -18.21 -11.14 38.65
CA PHE A 425 -18.24 -10.35 37.41
C PHE A 425 -17.72 -8.95 37.69
N ILE A 426 -16.89 -8.45 36.79
CA ILE A 426 -16.20 -7.17 36.93
C ILE A 426 -16.51 -6.34 35.70
N PHE A 427 -17.10 -5.16 35.92
CA PHE A 427 -17.42 -4.16 34.91
C PHE A 427 -16.63 -2.90 35.19
N ARG A 428 -15.85 -2.41 34.22
CA ARG A 428 -14.98 -1.24 34.33
C ARG A 428 -15.36 -0.20 33.31
N ILE A 429 -15.44 1.06 33.73
CA ILE A 429 -15.57 2.22 32.83
C ILE A 429 -14.66 3.36 33.30
N PRO A 430 -14.18 4.24 32.39
CA PRO A 430 -13.39 5.39 32.78
C PRO A 430 -14.12 6.30 33.74
N ALA A 431 -13.49 6.63 34.88
CA ALA A 431 -13.99 7.63 35.82
C ALA A 431 -13.57 9.02 35.35
N VAL A 432 -14.41 10.02 35.66
CA VAL A 432 -14.04 11.42 35.46
C VAL A 432 -13.08 11.82 36.56
N SER A 433 -11.96 12.46 36.15
CA SER A 433 -10.95 12.96 37.10
C SER A 433 -11.46 14.15 37.86
#